data_4a28a963464dc5d0e38a86b2c2da78f7
#
_entry.id   4a28a963464dc5d0e38a86b2c2da78f7
#
_cell.length_a   1.000
_cell.length_b   1.000
_cell.length_c   1.000
_cell.angle_alpha   90.00
_cell.angle_beta   90.00
_cell.angle_gamma   90.00
#
_symmetry.space_group_name_H-M   'P 1'
#
loop_
_entity.id
_entity.type
_entity.pdbx_description
1 polymer ?
#
loop_
_entity_poly.entity_id
_entity_poly.type
_entity_poly.pdbx_seq_one_letter_code
_entity_poly.pdbx_strand_id
1 'polypeptide(L)'
;HLSLRRQRQMCIRDSPGLEPGLRMQILAANEAAAEFFQSQMSTDEGRIAREFVAGRGFSPDAAVQFGMGYAPRDGHVLRDHLMAKGFAPKVLIESGLVRSQGWDFFQGRVLWPIKDSGKSVLGFGARRVYDDDRLPAKYVNTPETPVYKKSHVLYGLDLARANIGKKSQAVIVEGYTDVMAAHLSGIDTAVAACGTAFGDDHARLIQRLMGNSGSLNGEVIFTFDGDAAGQKAALKVFRGDNQFSSQTYVAVEPTGLDPCDLLMQRGPEAVRELVARRIPLYRYVMENTVSQFDLDRADGRVAAIRAAAPLVTSIRDQSLVDGYLRELSQVVGTDVDLVRREVSHARRQHRSEPQLTIVPLPEPQQGSGIPWPDPADVSLSAERGFLKLALQHPDLFNEEWGQVEVEDLRHPAYQAVFEAVLAVPRGQDRWTEKVSEATPDPHVKQLEVALLVEPVLREEPDRDYAEAYAARVRLLSITDDIANLKSRLQRTNPNQDRKLYNAMFSDLVTLEALRKSLIVAGGAASA
;
A
#
# COMPACT_ATOMS: atom_id res chain seq x y z
N HIS A 1 19.79 44.01 17.86
CA HIS A 1 18.60 43.87 18.76
C HIS A 1 17.23 44.04 18.03
N LEU A 2 17.19 44.57 16.82
CA LEU A 2 15.95 44.75 16.03
C LEU A 2 15.57 43.49 15.17
N SER A 3 16.52 42.62 14.86
CA SER A 3 16.28 41.40 14.05
C SER A 3 15.54 40.29 14.84
N LEU A 4 15.80 40.17 16.13
CA LEU A 4 15.17 39.16 17.00
C LEU A 4 13.69 39.48 17.33
N ARG A 5 13.30 40.75 17.30
CA ARG A 5 11.89 41.13 17.46
C ARG A 5 11.05 40.85 16.19
N ARG A 6 11.63 40.97 14.99
CA ARG A 6 10.93 40.65 13.72
C ARG A 6 10.73 39.15 13.53
N GLN A 7 11.67 38.30 13.98
CA GLN A 7 11.49 36.85 13.91
C GLN A 7 10.41 36.33 14.87
N ARG A 8 10.22 36.95 16.04
CA ARG A 8 9.11 36.61 16.94
C ARG A 8 7.73 37.02 16.42
N GLN A 9 7.64 38.05 15.57
CA GLN A 9 6.36 38.48 14.97
C GLN A 9 5.95 37.69 13.71
N MET A 10 6.88 36.99 13.07
CA MET A 10 6.58 36.26 11.81
C MET A 10 5.91 34.91 12.01
N CYS A 11 5.94 34.34 13.23
CA CYS A 11 5.21 33.09 13.56
C CYS A 11 3.74 33.31 13.99
N ILE A 12 3.24 34.56 13.97
CA ILE A 12 1.92 34.94 14.54
C ILE A 12 0.84 35.19 13.45
N ARG A 13 1.13 34.96 12.15
CA ARG A 13 0.27 35.51 11.08
C ARG A 13 -0.64 34.52 10.32
N ASP A 14 -0.92 33.32 10.81
CA ASP A 14 -1.76 32.37 10.06
C ASP A 14 -3.03 31.88 10.76
N SER A 15 -3.69 32.73 11.55
CA SER A 15 -5.08 32.47 11.95
C SER A 15 -5.85 33.80 12.05
N PRO A 16 -6.71 34.10 11.08
CA PRO A 16 -7.58 35.30 11.19
C PRO A 16 -8.62 35.07 12.29
N GLY A 17 -8.60 35.88 13.36
CA GLY A 17 -9.73 36.01 14.25
C GLY A 17 -9.55 35.66 15.74
N LEU A 18 -8.33 35.30 16.21
CA LEU A 18 -8.11 35.06 17.65
C LEU A 18 -7.56 36.31 18.35
N GLU A 19 -8.20 36.66 19.46
CA GLU A 19 -7.62 37.63 20.39
C GLU A 19 -6.28 37.08 20.93
N PRO A 20 -5.17 37.81 20.79
CA PRO A 20 -3.85 37.34 21.24
C PRO A 20 -3.82 36.92 22.73
N GLY A 21 -4.69 37.50 23.57
CA GLY A 21 -4.84 37.12 24.96
C GLY A 21 -5.41 35.73 25.19
N LEU A 22 -6.37 35.26 24.38
CA LEU A 22 -6.99 33.95 24.53
C LEU A 22 -5.99 32.82 24.19
N ARG A 23 -5.19 32.98 23.11
CA ARG A 23 -4.14 32.01 22.77
C ARG A 23 -3.16 31.78 23.92
N MET A 24 -2.68 32.84 24.52
CA MET A 24 -1.75 32.76 25.66
C MET A 24 -2.40 32.08 26.87
N GLN A 25 -3.66 32.37 27.16
CA GLN A 25 -4.39 31.74 28.26
C GLN A 25 -4.61 30.24 28.03
N ILE A 26 -4.92 29.83 26.80
CA ILE A 26 -5.06 28.38 26.43
C ILE A 26 -3.71 27.68 26.63
N LEU A 27 -2.61 28.21 26.14
CA LEU A 27 -1.28 27.61 26.31
C LEU A 27 -0.89 27.52 27.81
N ALA A 28 -1.18 28.54 28.60
CA ALA A 28 -0.94 28.51 30.05
C ALA A 28 -1.82 27.47 30.76
N ALA A 29 -3.08 27.31 30.36
CA ALA A 29 -3.97 26.28 30.89
C ALA A 29 -3.50 24.87 30.54
N ASN A 30 -3.02 24.65 29.29
CA ASN A 30 -2.47 23.39 28.87
C ASN A 30 -1.18 23.02 29.64
N GLU A 31 -0.29 23.98 29.88
CA GLU A 31 0.92 23.78 30.70
C GLU A 31 0.56 23.39 32.13
N ALA A 32 -0.37 24.13 32.77
CA ALA A 32 -0.84 23.81 34.12
C ALA A 32 -1.55 22.46 34.19
N ALA A 33 -2.25 22.05 33.11
CA ALA A 33 -2.85 20.72 33.00
C ALA A 33 -1.79 19.62 32.86
N ALA A 34 -0.70 19.87 32.10
CA ALA A 34 0.40 18.94 32.00
C ALA A 34 1.08 18.69 33.35
N GLU A 35 1.38 19.76 34.10
CA GLU A 35 1.91 19.63 35.47
C GLU A 35 0.96 18.85 36.39
N PHE A 36 -0.33 19.13 36.30
CA PHE A 36 -1.35 18.40 37.06
C PHE A 36 -1.33 16.90 36.69
N PHE A 37 -1.45 16.53 35.45
CA PHE A 37 -1.46 15.12 35.03
C PHE A 37 -0.18 14.39 35.41
N GLN A 38 0.98 15.03 35.33
CA GLN A 38 2.25 14.47 35.80
C GLN A 38 2.21 14.19 37.31
N SER A 39 1.70 15.11 38.10
CA SER A 39 1.57 14.94 39.57
C SER A 39 0.68 13.74 39.91
N GLN A 40 -0.35 13.50 39.12
CA GLN A 40 -1.27 12.37 39.32
C GLN A 40 -0.61 10.99 39.11
N MET A 41 0.50 10.94 38.41
CA MET A 41 1.28 9.69 38.28
C MET A 41 1.77 9.13 39.62
N SER A 42 1.93 9.99 40.63
CA SER A 42 2.43 9.61 41.97
C SER A 42 1.31 9.20 42.94
N THR A 43 0.04 9.39 42.57
CA THR A 43 -1.11 9.04 43.42
C THR A 43 -1.39 7.52 43.41
N ASP A 44 -2.23 7.04 44.33
CA ASP A 44 -2.66 5.65 44.37
C ASP A 44 -3.45 5.30 43.11
N GLU A 45 -4.32 6.17 42.64
CA GLU A 45 -5.08 5.99 41.43
C GLU A 45 -4.16 5.96 40.19
N GLY A 46 -3.07 6.75 40.18
CA GLY A 46 -2.05 6.75 39.12
C GLY A 46 -1.23 5.46 39.03
N ARG A 47 -1.42 4.49 39.96
CA ARG A 47 -0.72 3.20 39.91
C ARG A 47 -0.95 2.48 38.58
N ILE A 48 -2.15 2.51 38.03
CA ILE A 48 -2.47 1.84 36.75
C ILE A 48 -1.67 2.47 35.58
N ALA A 49 -1.42 3.75 35.63
CA ALA A 49 -0.59 4.42 34.63
C ALA A 49 0.89 4.00 34.74
N ARG A 50 1.39 3.85 35.99
CA ARG A 50 2.76 3.34 36.21
C ARG A 50 2.89 1.88 35.76
N GLU A 51 1.88 1.05 36.03
CA GLU A 51 1.82 -0.34 35.55
C GLU A 51 1.80 -0.40 34.01
N PHE A 52 1.06 0.50 33.37
CA PHE A 52 1.08 0.62 31.91
C PHE A 52 2.47 0.97 31.36
N VAL A 53 3.15 1.97 31.96
CA VAL A 53 4.51 2.38 31.58
C VAL A 53 5.49 1.21 31.73
N ALA A 54 5.47 0.54 32.87
CA ALA A 54 6.32 -0.64 33.14
C ALA A 54 6.00 -1.81 32.21
N GLY A 55 4.72 -2.07 31.94
CA GLY A 55 4.26 -3.12 31.02
C GLY A 55 4.65 -2.89 29.56
N ARG A 56 5.03 -1.65 29.21
CA ARG A 56 5.60 -1.28 27.91
C ARG A 56 7.13 -1.19 27.93
N GLY A 57 7.76 -1.67 28.98
CA GLY A 57 9.22 -1.69 29.10
C GLY A 57 9.87 -0.33 29.36
N PHE A 58 9.08 0.70 29.67
CA PHE A 58 9.60 2.04 29.94
C PHE A 58 9.95 2.23 31.41
N SER A 59 11.06 2.91 31.68
CA SER A 59 11.42 3.30 33.03
C SER A 59 10.61 4.51 33.52
N PRO A 60 10.52 4.74 34.85
CA PRO A 60 9.94 5.96 35.39
C PRO A 60 10.60 7.25 34.85
N ASP A 61 11.92 7.22 34.65
CA ASP A 61 12.66 8.36 34.06
C ASP A 61 12.24 8.64 32.62
N ALA A 62 11.96 7.59 31.84
CA ALA A 62 11.40 7.75 30.50
C ALA A 62 10.02 8.42 30.56
N ALA A 63 9.15 8.01 31.47
CA ALA A 63 7.84 8.67 31.64
C ALA A 63 7.97 10.16 31.95
N VAL A 64 8.92 10.54 32.78
CA VAL A 64 9.23 11.94 33.10
C VAL A 64 9.80 12.68 31.89
N GLN A 65 10.75 12.06 31.18
CA GLN A 65 11.38 12.63 29.97
C GLN A 65 10.34 13.00 28.91
N PHE A 66 9.34 12.14 28.70
CA PHE A 66 8.28 12.37 27.72
C PHE A 66 7.06 13.11 28.29
N GLY A 67 7.13 13.52 29.55
CA GLY A 67 6.08 14.30 30.22
C GLY A 67 4.77 13.53 30.41
N MET A 68 4.83 12.19 30.52
CA MET A 68 3.64 11.37 30.69
C MET A 68 2.87 11.73 31.96
N GLY A 69 1.56 11.62 31.90
CA GLY A 69 0.66 11.92 33.00
C GLY A 69 -0.51 10.95 33.09
N TYR A 70 -1.31 11.14 34.12
CA TYR A 70 -2.54 10.38 34.35
C TYR A 70 -3.70 11.34 34.59
N ALA A 71 -4.83 11.12 33.91
CA ALA A 71 -6.09 11.81 34.19
C ALA A 71 -6.91 10.97 35.17
N PRO A 72 -7.29 11.49 36.36
CA PRO A 72 -8.16 10.80 37.29
C PRO A 72 -9.51 10.42 36.66
N ARG A 73 -10.16 9.41 37.21
CA ARG A 73 -11.49 8.96 36.73
C ARG A 73 -12.62 9.91 37.08
N ASP A 74 -12.47 10.66 38.17
CA ASP A 74 -13.40 11.73 38.53
C ASP A 74 -13.33 12.84 37.49
N GLY A 75 -14.44 13.10 36.84
CA GLY A 75 -14.51 14.02 35.70
C GLY A 75 -14.52 15.51 36.02
N HIS A 76 -14.13 15.91 37.22
CA HIS A 76 -14.11 17.32 37.63
C HIS A 76 -12.79 17.76 38.26
N VAL A 77 -11.90 16.83 38.56
CA VAL A 77 -10.68 17.13 39.34
C VAL A 77 -9.75 18.08 38.61
N LEU A 78 -9.54 17.93 37.31
CA LEU A 78 -8.73 18.84 36.50
C LEU A 78 -9.37 20.21 36.42
N ARG A 79 -10.66 20.29 36.10
CA ARG A 79 -11.43 21.53 36.03
C ARG A 79 -11.28 22.35 37.33
N ASP A 80 -11.56 21.71 38.47
CA ASP A 80 -11.58 22.34 39.76
C ASP A 80 -10.16 22.82 40.15
N HIS A 81 -9.13 22.01 39.86
CA HIS A 81 -7.74 22.41 40.05
C HIS A 81 -7.36 23.65 39.23
N LEU A 82 -7.73 23.67 37.92
CA LEU A 82 -7.40 24.79 37.05
C LEU A 82 -8.20 26.06 37.38
N MET A 83 -9.46 25.91 37.78
CA MET A 83 -10.27 27.03 38.25
C MET A 83 -9.68 27.62 39.54
N ALA A 84 -9.20 26.79 40.45
CA ALA A 84 -8.50 27.26 41.69
C ALA A 84 -7.19 28.01 41.37
N LYS A 85 -6.53 27.68 40.25
CA LYS A 85 -5.38 28.43 39.69
C LYS A 85 -5.79 29.72 38.97
N GLY A 86 -7.09 30.05 38.88
CA GLY A 86 -7.60 31.28 38.28
C GLY A 86 -7.93 31.24 36.80
N PHE A 87 -7.95 30.05 36.18
CA PHE A 87 -8.37 29.91 34.77
C PHE A 87 -9.89 30.02 34.66
N ALA A 88 -10.36 30.86 33.74
CA ALA A 88 -11.79 31.02 33.48
C ALA A 88 -12.39 29.76 32.79
N PRO A 89 -13.63 29.35 33.13
CA PRO A 89 -14.27 28.18 32.49
C PRO A 89 -14.28 28.22 30.97
N LYS A 90 -14.47 29.39 30.37
CA LYS A 90 -14.42 29.59 28.91
C LYS A 90 -13.05 29.18 28.33
N VAL A 91 -11.95 29.54 28.98
CA VAL A 91 -10.60 29.17 28.53
C VAL A 91 -10.41 27.65 28.57
N LEU A 92 -10.92 26.97 29.62
CA LEU A 92 -10.84 25.53 29.77
C LEU A 92 -11.66 24.77 28.70
N ILE A 93 -12.78 25.35 28.29
CA ILE A 93 -13.60 24.78 27.19
C ILE A 93 -12.90 25.01 25.84
N GLU A 94 -12.44 26.22 25.58
CA GLU A 94 -11.73 26.57 24.33
C GLU A 94 -10.39 25.82 24.17
N SER A 95 -9.74 25.43 25.27
CA SER A 95 -8.53 24.58 25.26
C SER A 95 -8.83 23.11 25.00
N GLY A 96 -10.11 22.66 25.04
CA GLY A 96 -10.50 21.27 24.93
C GLY A 96 -10.18 20.43 26.16
N LEU A 97 -9.78 21.01 27.28
CA LEU A 97 -9.53 20.33 28.56
C LEU A 97 -10.83 19.94 29.27
N VAL A 98 -11.85 20.79 29.12
CA VAL A 98 -13.16 20.64 29.75
C VAL A 98 -14.25 20.69 28.65
N ARG A 99 -15.24 19.85 28.76
CA ARG A 99 -16.42 19.84 27.88
C ARG A 99 -17.38 20.97 28.24
N SER A 100 -18.23 21.38 27.32
CA SER A 100 -19.23 22.43 27.53
C SER A 100 -20.15 22.18 28.73
N GLN A 101 -20.38 20.89 29.07
CA GLN A 101 -21.18 20.48 30.24
C GLN A 101 -20.38 20.55 31.57
N GLY A 102 -19.12 21.00 31.57
CA GLY A 102 -18.29 21.13 32.74
C GLY A 102 -17.55 19.86 33.18
N TRP A 103 -17.55 18.81 32.39
CA TRP A 103 -16.79 17.58 32.62
C TRP A 103 -15.38 17.66 32.03
N ASP A 104 -14.41 17.10 32.75
CA ASP A 104 -13.06 16.93 32.22
C ASP A 104 -13.11 16.08 30.92
N PHE A 105 -12.35 16.47 29.91
CA PHE A 105 -12.35 15.76 28.64
C PHE A 105 -11.68 14.40 28.74
N PHE A 106 -10.55 14.32 29.45
CA PHE A 106 -9.81 13.11 29.71
C PHE A 106 -10.14 12.57 31.11
N GLN A 107 -10.50 11.30 31.22
CA GLN A 107 -10.86 10.63 32.47
C GLN A 107 -10.31 9.20 32.44
N GLY A 108 -9.59 8.77 33.51
CA GLY A 108 -9.08 7.42 33.64
C GLY A 108 -8.11 7.00 32.52
N ARG A 109 -7.26 7.91 32.05
CA ARG A 109 -6.36 7.65 30.91
C ARG A 109 -4.93 8.06 31.20
N VAL A 110 -3.99 7.37 30.56
CA VAL A 110 -2.60 7.78 30.45
C VAL A 110 -2.48 8.84 29.36
N LEU A 111 -1.72 9.92 29.61
CA LEU A 111 -1.58 11.06 28.70
C LEU A 111 -0.14 11.31 28.29
N TRP A 112 0.00 11.87 27.09
CA TRP A 112 1.21 12.48 26.55
C TRP A 112 0.93 13.91 26.15
N PRO A 113 1.72 14.90 26.64
CA PRO A 113 1.60 16.27 26.18
C PRO A 113 2.10 16.39 24.77
N ILE A 114 1.30 16.98 23.88
CA ILE A 114 1.69 17.28 22.50
C ILE A 114 2.20 18.72 22.47
N LYS A 115 3.48 18.87 22.10
CA LYS A 115 4.18 20.16 22.16
C LYS A 115 4.54 20.67 20.77
N ASP A 116 4.57 21.99 20.63
CA ASP A 116 5.12 22.62 19.45
C ASP A 116 6.66 22.62 19.47
N SER A 117 7.26 23.08 18.38
CA SER A 117 8.71 23.24 18.28
C SER A 117 9.33 24.22 19.30
N GLY A 118 8.53 25.03 19.97
CA GLY A 118 8.91 25.94 21.06
C GLY A 118 8.72 25.35 22.45
N LYS A 119 8.32 24.08 22.54
CA LYS A 119 8.00 23.31 23.76
C LYS A 119 6.71 23.75 24.47
N SER A 120 5.87 24.59 23.88
CA SER A 120 4.55 24.92 24.42
C SER A 120 3.60 23.75 24.28
N VAL A 121 2.83 23.42 25.33
CA VAL A 121 1.84 22.34 25.28
C VAL A 121 0.61 22.79 24.50
N LEU A 122 0.38 22.18 23.35
CA LEU A 122 -0.76 22.48 22.46
C LEU A 122 -2.01 21.68 22.83
N GLY A 123 -1.82 20.48 23.35
CA GLY A 123 -2.87 19.55 23.71
C GLY A 123 -2.29 18.24 24.23
N PHE A 124 -3.09 17.20 24.22
CA PHE A 124 -2.74 15.89 24.78
C PHE A 124 -3.23 14.77 23.90
N GLY A 125 -2.46 13.69 23.85
CA GLY A 125 -2.93 12.37 23.45
C GLY A 125 -3.19 11.52 24.69
N ALA A 126 -4.23 10.70 24.68
CA ALA A 126 -4.62 9.90 25.82
C ALA A 126 -4.95 8.47 25.40
N ARG A 127 -4.46 7.49 26.19
CA ARG A 127 -4.71 6.07 25.98
C ARG A 127 -5.57 5.50 27.12
N ARG A 128 -6.57 4.72 26.72
CA ARG A 128 -7.41 3.94 27.63
C ARG A 128 -6.60 2.92 28.40
N VAL A 129 -6.82 2.86 29.72
CA VAL A 129 -6.21 1.87 30.63
C VAL A 129 -7.24 1.08 31.43
N TYR A 130 -8.54 1.44 31.33
CA TYR A 130 -9.65 0.72 31.94
C TYR A 130 -10.56 0.15 30.85
N ASP A 131 -11.11 -1.04 31.08
CA ASP A 131 -12.02 -1.70 30.14
C ASP A 131 -13.43 -1.07 30.15
N ASP A 132 -13.82 -0.45 31.27
CA ASP A 132 -15.09 0.26 31.47
C ASP A 132 -15.07 1.73 31.06
N ASP A 133 -14.07 2.16 30.30
CA ASP A 133 -13.99 3.54 29.77
C ASP A 133 -15.20 3.85 28.89
N ARG A 134 -15.83 5.01 29.12
CA ARG A 134 -16.99 5.49 28.38
C ARG A 134 -16.72 5.73 26.88
N LEU A 135 -15.46 6.02 26.53
CA LEU A 135 -15.04 6.20 25.13
C LEU A 135 -14.42 4.90 24.62
N PRO A 136 -15.03 4.24 23.60
CA PRO A 136 -14.56 2.95 23.10
C PRO A 136 -13.18 3.03 22.43
N ALA A 137 -12.77 4.21 21.99
CA ALA A 137 -11.51 4.40 21.29
C ALA A 137 -10.31 4.17 22.23
N LYS A 138 -9.36 3.31 21.77
CA LYS A 138 -8.11 3.01 22.47
C LYS A 138 -7.28 4.29 22.70
N TYR A 139 -7.19 5.16 21.71
CA TYR A 139 -6.54 6.47 21.78
C TYR A 139 -7.52 7.61 21.48
N VAL A 140 -7.40 8.69 22.22
CA VAL A 140 -8.17 9.93 22.03
C VAL A 140 -7.22 11.12 22.16
N ASN A 141 -7.32 12.07 21.27
CA ASN A 141 -6.53 13.32 21.34
C ASN A 141 -7.41 14.51 21.69
N THR A 142 -6.79 15.59 22.16
CA THR A 142 -7.45 16.89 22.28
C THR A 142 -8.25 17.18 20.99
N PRO A 143 -9.49 17.67 21.08
CA PRO A 143 -10.26 18.12 19.92
C PRO A 143 -9.55 19.29 19.21
N GLU A 144 -10.00 19.65 18.01
CA GLU A 144 -9.51 20.85 17.33
C GLU A 144 -9.74 22.09 18.20
N THR A 145 -8.68 22.85 18.44
CA THR A 145 -8.71 24.09 19.24
C THR A 145 -8.02 25.23 18.51
N PRO A 146 -8.11 26.45 19.00
CA PRO A 146 -7.37 27.57 18.44
C PRO A 146 -5.86 27.39 18.38
N VAL A 147 -5.29 26.53 19.24
CA VAL A 147 -3.84 26.28 19.32
C VAL A 147 -3.43 24.91 18.80
N TYR A 148 -4.36 23.96 18.70
CA TYR A 148 -4.12 22.57 18.31
C TYR A 148 -4.90 22.22 17.05
N LYS A 149 -4.18 21.90 15.98
CA LYS A 149 -4.73 21.36 14.73
C LYS A 149 -3.99 20.07 14.40
N LYS A 150 -4.71 18.95 14.36
CA LYS A 150 -4.13 17.61 14.14
C LYS A 150 -3.27 17.51 12.89
N SER A 151 -3.66 18.18 11.82
CA SER A 151 -2.92 18.18 10.55
C SER A 151 -1.62 18.97 10.57
N HIS A 152 -1.36 19.77 11.60
CA HIS A 152 -0.21 20.67 11.69
C HIS A 152 0.77 20.30 12.81
N VAL A 153 0.49 19.24 13.56
CA VAL A 153 1.24 18.88 14.77
C VAL A 153 1.80 17.47 14.65
N LEU A 154 3.07 17.32 15.02
CA LEU A 154 3.73 16.02 15.16
C LEU A 154 4.15 15.83 16.62
N TYR A 155 3.78 14.70 17.22
CA TYR A 155 4.25 14.33 18.54
C TYR A 155 5.74 14.02 18.53
N GLY A 156 6.46 14.44 19.57
CA GLY A 156 7.92 14.30 19.66
C GLY A 156 8.71 15.38 18.91
N LEU A 157 8.03 16.35 18.27
CA LEU A 157 8.70 17.38 17.48
C LEU A 157 9.59 18.29 18.35
N ASP A 158 9.20 18.58 19.58
CA ASP A 158 9.96 19.35 20.56
C ASP A 158 11.31 18.69 20.90
N LEU A 159 11.39 17.37 20.85
CA LEU A 159 12.58 16.57 21.07
C LEU A 159 13.40 16.39 19.79
N ALA A 160 12.74 16.12 18.66
CA ALA A 160 13.37 15.74 17.41
C ALA A 160 13.87 16.92 16.56
N ARG A 161 13.28 18.11 16.70
CA ARG A 161 13.49 19.26 15.80
C ARG A 161 14.95 19.58 15.50
N ALA A 162 15.77 19.69 16.55
CA ALA A 162 17.17 20.07 16.40
C ALA A 162 17.97 19.01 15.62
N ASN A 163 17.67 17.73 15.89
CA ASN A 163 18.33 16.59 15.25
C ASN A 163 17.84 16.36 13.83
N ILE A 164 16.55 16.57 13.56
CA ILE A 164 16.01 16.57 12.19
C ILE A 164 16.78 17.58 11.31
N GLY A 165 16.94 18.82 11.80
CA GLY A 165 17.69 19.83 11.06
C GLY A 165 19.17 19.51 10.89
N LYS A 166 19.82 18.96 11.93
CA LYS A 166 21.23 18.62 11.91
C LYS A 166 21.56 17.41 11.03
N LYS A 167 20.72 16.37 11.09
CA LYS A 167 20.93 15.12 10.39
C LYS A 167 20.26 15.09 9.01
N SER A 168 19.43 16.08 8.70
CA SER A 168 18.55 16.10 7.51
C SER A 168 17.77 14.79 7.36
N GLN A 169 17.31 14.23 8.50
CA GLN A 169 16.60 12.95 8.56
C GLN A 169 15.41 13.08 9.50
N ALA A 170 14.25 12.57 9.12
CA ALA A 170 13.08 12.40 9.98
C ALA A 170 12.60 10.95 9.92
N VAL A 171 12.31 10.36 11.07
CA VAL A 171 11.70 9.04 11.18
C VAL A 171 10.25 9.23 11.62
N ILE A 172 9.31 8.76 10.81
CA ILE A 172 7.87 8.88 11.05
C ILE A 172 7.36 7.54 11.55
N VAL A 173 6.90 7.50 12.79
CA VAL A 173 6.32 6.33 13.42
C VAL A 173 4.81 6.53 13.64
N GLU A 174 4.06 5.51 14.07
CA GLU A 174 2.60 5.58 14.14
C GLU A 174 2.07 6.24 15.39
N GLY A 175 2.66 5.95 16.57
CA GLY A 175 2.10 6.31 17.87
C GLY A 175 3.06 6.90 18.88
N TYR A 176 2.49 7.24 20.06
CA TYR A 176 3.22 7.84 21.19
C TYR A 176 4.31 6.92 21.73
N THR A 177 3.97 5.64 21.94
CA THR A 177 4.89 4.62 22.45
C THR A 177 6.02 4.33 21.48
N ASP A 178 5.76 4.45 20.18
CA ASP A 178 6.76 4.20 19.14
C ASP A 178 7.78 5.33 19.07
N VAL A 179 7.32 6.59 19.24
CA VAL A 179 8.23 7.74 19.39
C VAL A 179 9.12 7.56 20.62
N MET A 180 8.54 7.15 21.76
CA MET A 180 9.30 6.88 22.98
C MET A 180 10.35 5.78 22.73
N ALA A 181 9.94 4.65 22.16
CA ALA A 181 10.82 3.53 21.85
C ALA A 181 11.96 3.94 20.90
N ALA A 182 11.66 4.69 19.86
CA ALA A 182 12.64 5.20 18.91
C ALA A 182 13.68 6.11 19.60
N HIS A 183 13.24 7.10 20.36
CA HIS A 183 14.13 8.02 21.08
C HIS A 183 15.01 7.29 22.11
N LEU A 184 14.42 6.38 22.90
CA LEU A 184 15.16 5.58 23.88
C LEU A 184 16.14 4.62 23.21
N SER A 185 15.90 4.26 21.96
CA SER A 185 16.82 3.46 21.12
C SER A 185 17.88 4.31 20.42
N GLY A 186 17.91 5.65 20.63
CA GLY A 186 18.87 6.57 20.01
C GLY A 186 18.46 7.11 18.63
N ILE A 187 17.23 6.89 18.20
CA ILE A 187 16.64 7.49 16.98
C ILE A 187 15.98 8.81 17.38
N ASP A 188 16.79 9.83 17.58
CA ASP A 188 16.42 11.14 18.09
C ASP A 188 15.74 12.08 17.07
N THR A 189 15.39 11.54 15.90
CA THR A 189 14.67 12.23 14.82
C THR A 189 13.24 11.71 14.64
N ALA A 190 12.78 10.84 15.54
CA ALA A 190 11.48 10.19 15.47
C ALA A 190 10.32 11.13 15.87
N VAL A 191 9.24 11.13 15.09
CA VAL A 191 7.99 11.87 15.32
C VAL A 191 6.79 11.06 14.86
N ALA A 192 5.60 11.38 15.37
CA ALA A 192 4.35 10.73 14.97
C ALA A 192 3.21 11.72 14.71
N ALA A 193 2.35 11.39 13.74
CA ALA A 193 1.15 12.18 13.40
C ALA A 193 -0.07 11.84 14.27
N CYS A 194 0.09 11.16 15.36
CA CYS A 194 -0.89 10.62 16.31
C CYS A 194 -2.37 10.97 16.07
N GLY A 195 -3.18 9.97 15.73
CA GLY A 195 -4.64 10.12 15.57
C GLY A 195 -5.11 10.73 14.25
N THR A 196 -4.20 10.92 13.29
CA THR A 196 -4.49 11.26 11.90
C THR A 196 -3.46 10.62 10.98
N ALA A 197 -3.79 10.46 9.71
CA ALA A 197 -2.78 10.05 8.74
C ALA A 197 -1.75 11.17 8.51
N PHE A 198 -0.50 10.79 8.26
CA PHE A 198 0.52 11.74 7.83
C PHE A 198 0.09 12.38 6.51
N GLY A 199 0.02 13.71 6.48
CA GLY A 199 -0.48 14.47 5.34
C GLY A 199 0.44 15.62 4.93
N ASP A 200 -0.04 16.43 3.98
CA ASP A 200 0.70 17.49 3.31
C ASP A 200 1.29 18.55 4.26
N ASP A 201 0.54 18.92 5.29
CA ASP A 201 1.00 19.91 6.26
C ASP A 201 2.14 19.37 7.13
N HIS A 202 2.08 18.06 7.47
CA HIS A 202 3.17 17.37 8.17
C HIS A 202 4.43 17.32 7.28
N ALA A 203 4.27 16.99 6.00
CA ALA A 203 5.37 16.95 5.03
C ALA A 203 6.06 18.33 4.92
N ARG A 204 5.27 19.40 4.77
CA ARG A 204 5.78 20.77 4.72
C ARG A 204 6.49 21.19 6.02
N LEU A 205 5.99 20.71 7.17
CA LEU A 205 6.62 20.98 8.46
C LEU A 205 8.01 20.33 8.53
N ILE A 206 8.11 19.04 8.19
CA ILE A 206 9.38 18.30 8.16
C ILE A 206 10.37 18.92 7.16
N GLN A 207 9.94 19.26 5.96
CA GLN A 207 10.79 19.93 4.96
C GLN A 207 11.37 21.25 5.46
N ARG A 208 10.55 22.08 6.11
CA ARG A 208 11.02 23.33 6.69
C ARG A 208 12.09 23.12 7.76
N LEU A 209 12.00 22.04 8.53
CA LEU A 209 12.97 21.69 9.57
C LEU A 209 14.28 21.16 9.01
N MET A 210 14.24 20.41 7.91
CA MET A 210 15.42 19.91 7.20
C MET A 210 16.21 21.02 6.48
N GLY A 211 15.61 22.18 6.30
CA GLY A 211 16.20 23.34 5.61
C GLY A 211 15.93 23.32 4.13
N ASN A 212 15.67 24.51 3.56
CA ASN A 212 15.40 24.75 2.13
C ASN A 212 16.67 24.68 1.25
N SER A 213 17.78 24.12 1.75
CA SER A 213 18.95 23.87 0.93
C SER A 213 18.55 22.81 -0.08
N GLY A 214 18.34 23.18 -1.33
CA GLY A 214 17.93 22.32 -2.46
C GLY A 214 18.83 21.10 -2.73
N SER A 215 19.43 20.55 -1.68
CA SER A 215 20.17 19.30 -1.71
C SER A 215 19.17 18.14 -1.55
N LEU A 216 19.14 17.27 -2.54
CA LEU A 216 18.49 15.95 -2.57
C LEU A 216 18.93 15.00 -1.42
N ASN A 217 19.60 15.50 -0.38
CA ASN A 217 20.30 14.71 0.64
C ASN A 217 19.49 14.48 1.92
N GLY A 218 18.24 14.94 2.00
CA GLY A 218 17.39 14.67 3.18
C GLY A 218 16.66 13.34 3.07
N GLU A 219 16.44 12.64 4.19
CA GLU A 219 15.75 11.37 4.27
C GLU A 219 14.49 11.48 5.15
N VAL A 220 13.35 11.04 4.63
CA VAL A 220 12.14 10.80 5.40
C VAL A 220 11.87 9.30 5.43
N ILE A 221 11.92 8.70 6.61
CA ILE A 221 11.79 7.26 6.80
C ILE A 221 10.48 6.99 7.51
N PHE A 222 9.55 6.29 6.87
CA PHE A 222 8.31 5.82 7.47
C PHE A 222 8.50 4.43 8.03
N THR A 223 8.09 4.20 9.27
CA THR A 223 7.96 2.85 9.81
C THR A 223 6.50 2.41 9.69
N PHE A 224 6.29 1.23 9.15
CA PHE A 224 4.97 0.62 9.06
C PHE A 224 4.99 -0.78 9.64
N ASP A 225 3.88 -1.17 10.24
CA ASP A 225 3.63 -2.56 10.56
C ASP A 225 3.58 -3.36 9.26
N GLY A 226 4.14 -4.56 9.25
CA GLY A 226 4.23 -5.40 8.05
C GLY A 226 2.88 -5.96 7.55
N ASP A 227 1.78 -5.42 8.02
CA ASP A 227 0.42 -5.86 7.72
C ASP A 227 -0.22 -5.13 6.51
N ALA A 228 -1.45 -5.53 6.14
CA ALA A 228 -2.19 -4.92 5.04
C ALA A 228 -2.55 -3.44 5.28
N ALA A 229 -2.65 -3.00 6.54
CA ALA A 229 -2.93 -1.61 6.88
C ALA A 229 -1.68 -0.75 6.64
N GLY A 230 -0.50 -1.22 7.05
CA GLY A 230 0.79 -0.60 6.76
C GLY A 230 1.05 -0.46 5.26
N GLN A 231 0.71 -1.48 4.45
CA GLN A 231 0.81 -1.42 2.98
C GLN A 231 -0.07 -0.31 2.39
N LYS A 232 -1.34 -0.18 2.86
CA LYS A 232 -2.24 0.89 2.43
C LYS A 232 -1.73 2.27 2.86
N ALA A 233 -1.14 2.36 4.05
CA ALA A 233 -0.53 3.60 4.54
C ALA A 233 0.67 4.01 3.68
N ALA A 234 1.54 3.08 3.31
CA ALA A 234 2.67 3.32 2.41
C ALA A 234 2.23 3.83 1.02
N LEU A 235 1.18 3.22 0.43
CA LEU A 235 0.57 3.70 -0.81
C LEU A 235 0.02 5.13 -0.69
N LYS A 236 -0.59 5.47 0.44
CA LYS A 236 -1.12 6.81 0.68
C LYS A 236 0.00 7.84 0.79
N VAL A 237 1.08 7.50 1.51
CA VAL A 237 2.28 8.34 1.60
C VAL A 237 2.92 8.51 0.24
N PHE A 238 3.04 7.44 -0.55
CA PHE A 238 3.60 7.50 -1.91
C PHE A 238 2.86 8.48 -2.81
N ARG A 239 1.53 8.56 -2.73
CA ARG A 239 0.73 9.54 -3.49
C ARG A 239 1.03 10.99 -3.09
N GLY A 240 1.36 11.21 -1.82
CA GLY A 240 1.80 12.51 -1.29
C GLY A 240 3.30 12.76 -1.44
N ASP A 241 4.09 11.77 -1.86
CA ASP A 241 5.56 11.83 -1.96
C ASP A 241 6.06 12.96 -2.88
N ASN A 242 5.25 13.34 -3.85
CA ASN A 242 5.49 14.51 -4.69
C ASN A 242 5.72 15.84 -3.93
N GLN A 243 5.45 15.88 -2.65
CA GLN A 243 5.63 17.04 -1.79
C GLN A 243 6.99 17.06 -1.09
N PHE A 244 7.69 15.91 -1.04
CA PHE A 244 9.04 15.85 -0.50
C PHE A 244 10.07 16.20 -1.58
N SER A 245 10.96 17.14 -1.26
CA SER A 245 12.19 17.35 -2.03
C SER A 245 13.32 16.42 -1.55
N SER A 246 13.10 15.68 -0.47
CA SER A 246 14.00 14.69 0.13
C SER A 246 13.63 13.28 -0.30
N GLN A 247 14.58 12.35 -0.19
CA GLN A 247 14.32 10.94 -0.51
C GLN A 247 13.43 10.29 0.56
N THR A 248 12.42 9.55 0.14
CA THR A 248 11.47 8.87 1.02
C THR A 248 11.76 7.38 1.08
N TYR A 249 11.84 6.86 2.30
CA TYR A 249 12.12 5.48 2.61
C TYR A 249 11.02 4.87 3.47
N VAL A 250 10.99 3.54 3.49
CA VAL A 250 10.17 2.75 4.40
C VAL A 250 11.01 1.73 5.15
N ALA A 251 10.74 1.58 6.43
CA ALA A 251 11.29 0.56 7.29
C ALA A 251 10.15 -0.33 7.77
N VAL A 252 10.15 -1.61 7.36
CA VAL A 252 9.10 -2.58 7.70
C VAL A 252 9.71 -3.67 8.59
N GLU A 253 9.07 -3.93 9.72
CA GLU A 253 9.44 -5.04 10.57
C GLU A 253 8.78 -6.32 10.04
N PRO A 254 9.58 -7.38 9.68
CA PRO A 254 9.04 -8.55 8.97
C PRO A 254 8.05 -9.39 9.77
N THR A 255 8.07 -9.30 11.12
CA THR A 255 7.18 -10.05 12.01
C THR A 255 5.95 -9.25 12.43
N GLY A 256 5.79 -8.01 11.96
CA GLY A 256 4.66 -7.13 12.24
C GLY A 256 4.70 -6.49 13.63
N LEU A 257 5.89 -6.41 14.28
CA LEU A 257 6.06 -5.72 15.56
C LEU A 257 6.17 -4.21 15.32
N ASP A 258 5.45 -3.43 16.11
CA ASP A 258 5.67 -2.00 16.19
C ASP A 258 7.02 -1.67 16.89
N PRO A 259 7.57 -0.45 16.74
CA PRO A 259 8.83 -0.07 17.38
C PRO A 259 8.87 -0.25 18.91
N CYS A 260 7.73 -0.11 19.59
CA CYS A 260 7.63 -0.31 21.03
C CYS A 260 7.71 -1.80 21.40
N ASP A 261 6.98 -2.66 20.71
CA ASP A 261 7.00 -4.11 20.93
C ASP A 261 8.36 -4.68 20.51
N LEU A 262 9.00 -4.13 19.45
CA LEU A 262 10.33 -4.50 19.02
C LEU A 262 11.40 -4.16 20.10
N LEU A 263 11.31 -2.95 20.69
CA LEU A 263 12.18 -2.56 21.82
C LEU A 263 12.05 -3.52 22.99
N MET A 264 10.80 -3.86 23.37
CA MET A 264 10.55 -4.75 24.49
C MET A 264 11.08 -6.17 24.27
N GLN A 265 10.90 -6.73 23.06
CA GLN A 265 11.21 -8.12 22.80
C GLN A 265 12.66 -8.34 22.40
N ARG A 266 13.28 -7.40 21.69
CA ARG A 266 14.60 -7.56 21.06
C ARG A 266 15.60 -6.47 21.42
N GLY A 267 15.18 -5.47 22.20
CA GLY A 267 16.05 -4.41 22.68
C GLY A 267 16.30 -3.27 21.69
N PRO A 268 17.06 -2.24 22.10
CA PRO A 268 17.24 -1.00 21.35
C PRO A 268 18.02 -1.18 20.04
N GLU A 269 18.89 -2.19 19.95
CA GLU A 269 19.63 -2.50 18.71
C GLU A 269 18.67 -2.88 17.58
N ALA A 270 17.63 -3.67 17.87
CA ALA A 270 16.67 -4.11 16.86
C ALA A 270 15.89 -2.92 16.28
N VAL A 271 15.53 -1.92 17.09
CA VAL A 271 14.87 -0.70 16.62
C VAL A 271 15.81 0.14 15.73
N ARG A 272 17.11 0.24 16.10
CA ARG A 272 18.10 0.90 15.22
C ARG A 272 18.28 0.17 13.90
N GLU A 273 18.35 -1.16 13.96
CA GLU A 273 18.49 -2.00 12.76
C GLU A 273 17.28 -1.90 11.84
N LEU A 274 16.07 -1.84 12.38
CA LEU A 274 14.85 -1.60 11.59
C LEU A 274 15.00 -0.33 10.73
N VAL A 275 15.37 0.79 11.32
CA VAL A 275 15.55 2.06 10.59
C VAL A 275 16.74 2.01 9.64
N ALA A 276 17.82 1.30 10.00
CA ALA A 276 19.01 1.13 9.15
C ALA A 276 18.72 0.30 7.89
N ARG A 277 17.84 -0.69 7.96
CA ARG A 277 17.43 -1.56 6.84
C ARG A 277 16.36 -0.93 5.92
N ARG A 278 16.07 0.35 6.10
CA ARG A 278 15.11 1.07 5.27
C ARG A 278 15.36 0.86 3.77
N ILE A 279 14.29 0.75 3.02
CA ILE A 279 14.34 0.66 1.55
C ILE A 279 13.61 1.86 0.94
N PRO A 280 13.92 2.28 -0.29
CA PRO A 280 13.19 3.34 -0.96
C PRO A 280 11.69 3.04 -1.02
N LEU A 281 10.85 4.02 -0.68
CA LEU A 281 9.39 3.86 -0.62
C LEU A 281 8.82 3.38 -1.96
N TYR A 282 9.27 3.94 -3.08
CA TYR A 282 8.81 3.54 -4.41
C TYR A 282 9.07 2.05 -4.69
N ARG A 283 10.23 1.53 -4.25
CA ARG A 283 10.59 0.11 -4.43
C ARG A 283 9.64 -0.78 -3.64
N TYR A 284 9.40 -0.44 -2.38
CA TYR A 284 8.46 -1.17 -1.52
C TYR A 284 7.04 -1.19 -2.12
N VAL A 285 6.55 -0.04 -2.57
CA VAL A 285 5.21 0.06 -3.17
C VAL A 285 5.13 -0.71 -4.49
N MET A 286 6.18 -0.66 -5.30
CA MET A 286 6.26 -1.40 -6.56
C MET A 286 6.28 -2.92 -6.33
N GLU A 287 7.15 -3.40 -5.42
CA GLU A 287 7.23 -4.82 -5.06
C GLU A 287 5.89 -5.33 -4.51
N ASN A 288 5.23 -4.59 -3.62
CA ASN A 288 3.91 -4.93 -3.09
C ASN A 288 2.81 -4.91 -4.16
N THR A 289 2.86 -3.98 -5.11
CA THR A 289 1.89 -3.94 -6.21
C THR A 289 2.07 -5.16 -7.12
N VAL A 290 3.29 -5.49 -7.46
CA VAL A 290 3.63 -6.61 -8.35
C VAL A 290 3.33 -7.96 -7.68
N SER A 291 3.54 -8.09 -6.36
CA SER A 291 3.32 -9.35 -5.61
C SER A 291 1.86 -9.82 -5.58
N GLN A 292 0.91 -8.97 -5.97
CA GLN A 292 -0.51 -9.31 -6.06
C GLN A 292 -0.86 -10.10 -7.33
N PHE A 293 0.08 -10.24 -8.25
CA PHE A 293 -0.11 -10.90 -9.53
C PHE A 293 0.69 -12.19 -9.62
N ASP A 294 0.15 -13.16 -10.34
CA ASP A 294 0.87 -14.39 -10.67
C ASP A 294 1.93 -14.10 -11.74
N LEU A 295 3.19 -14.00 -11.33
CA LEU A 295 4.30 -13.70 -12.22
C LEU A 295 4.78 -14.92 -13.02
N ASP A 296 4.27 -16.11 -12.75
CA ASP A 296 4.58 -17.29 -13.54
C ASP A 296 3.79 -17.30 -14.85
N ARG A 297 2.67 -16.58 -14.91
CA ARG A 297 1.84 -16.40 -16.10
C ARG A 297 2.22 -15.14 -16.90
N ALA A 298 2.13 -15.21 -18.23
CA ALA A 298 2.43 -14.09 -19.11
C ALA A 298 1.44 -12.92 -18.92
N ASP A 299 0.15 -13.24 -18.82
CA ASP A 299 -0.92 -12.27 -18.56
C ASP A 299 -0.78 -11.61 -17.19
N GLY A 300 -0.41 -12.39 -16.18
CA GLY A 300 -0.12 -11.88 -14.83
C GLY A 300 1.06 -10.89 -14.82
N ARG A 301 2.13 -11.17 -15.57
CA ARG A 301 3.26 -10.21 -15.71
C ARG A 301 2.84 -8.92 -16.40
N VAL A 302 2.05 -9.00 -17.48
CA VAL A 302 1.54 -7.80 -18.15
C VAL A 302 0.61 -7.01 -17.23
N ALA A 303 -0.28 -7.68 -16.49
CA ALA A 303 -1.16 -7.04 -15.51
C ALA A 303 -0.35 -6.36 -14.38
N ALA A 304 0.69 -7.01 -13.86
CA ALA A 304 1.61 -6.43 -12.87
C ALA A 304 2.30 -5.16 -13.38
N ILE A 305 2.80 -5.18 -14.63
CA ILE A 305 3.43 -4.00 -15.24
C ILE A 305 2.40 -2.86 -15.38
N ARG A 306 1.19 -3.15 -15.86
CA ARG A 306 0.12 -2.15 -15.98
C ARG A 306 -0.29 -1.56 -14.64
N ALA A 307 -0.37 -2.37 -13.60
CA ALA A 307 -0.66 -1.90 -12.24
C ALA A 307 0.46 -1.03 -11.66
N ALA A 308 1.73 -1.35 -11.96
CA ALA A 308 2.88 -0.58 -11.50
C ALA A 308 3.20 0.64 -12.39
N ALA A 309 2.71 0.71 -13.63
CA ALA A 309 2.99 1.80 -14.58
C ALA A 309 2.64 3.20 -14.04
N PRO A 310 1.51 3.44 -13.35
CA PRO A 310 1.20 4.73 -12.73
C PRO A 310 2.25 5.17 -11.72
N LEU A 311 2.84 4.23 -10.97
CA LEU A 311 3.90 4.51 -9.99
C LEU A 311 5.14 5.05 -10.68
N VAL A 312 5.57 4.43 -11.79
CA VAL A 312 6.73 4.86 -12.58
C VAL A 312 6.46 6.20 -13.27
N THR A 313 5.24 6.42 -13.77
CA THR A 313 4.88 7.67 -14.46
C THR A 313 4.75 8.87 -13.52
N SER A 314 4.51 8.64 -12.22
CA SER A 314 4.44 9.71 -11.21
C SER A 314 5.81 10.26 -10.80
N ILE A 315 6.92 9.60 -11.17
CA ILE A 315 8.28 10.02 -10.85
C ILE A 315 8.62 11.31 -11.58
N ARG A 316 8.96 12.36 -10.83
CA ARG A 316 9.26 13.70 -11.37
C ARG A 316 10.61 13.76 -12.07
N ASP A 317 11.60 13.11 -11.49
CA ASP A 317 12.97 13.11 -12.04
C ASP A 317 13.07 12.08 -13.18
N GLN A 318 13.01 12.57 -14.41
CA GLN A 318 13.10 11.74 -15.60
C GLN A 318 14.42 10.95 -15.69
N SER A 319 15.48 11.41 -15.04
CA SER A 319 16.76 10.71 -15.03
C SER A 319 16.70 9.39 -14.25
N LEU A 320 15.76 9.30 -13.29
CA LEU A 320 15.55 8.10 -12.48
C LEU A 320 14.60 7.07 -13.14
N VAL A 321 13.76 7.52 -14.06
CA VAL A 321 12.72 6.67 -14.70
C VAL A 321 13.33 5.43 -15.35
N ASP A 322 14.45 5.56 -16.07
CA ASP A 322 15.12 4.41 -16.70
C ASP A 322 15.66 3.40 -15.67
N GLY A 323 16.09 3.87 -14.48
CA GLY A 323 16.46 3.02 -13.37
C GLY A 323 15.27 2.20 -12.87
N TYR A 324 14.14 2.85 -12.64
CA TYR A 324 12.91 2.21 -12.17
C TYR A 324 12.29 1.24 -13.18
N LEU A 325 12.38 1.54 -14.47
CA LEU A 325 11.97 0.60 -15.52
C LEU A 325 12.80 -0.69 -15.49
N ARG A 326 14.12 -0.59 -15.24
CA ARG A 326 14.98 -1.76 -15.09
C ARG A 326 14.65 -2.54 -13.82
N GLU A 327 14.43 -1.85 -12.68
CA GLU A 327 14.02 -2.52 -11.44
C GLU A 327 12.68 -3.25 -11.61
N LEU A 328 11.67 -2.60 -12.22
CA LEU A 328 10.39 -3.23 -12.51
C LEU A 328 10.56 -4.45 -13.43
N SER A 329 11.42 -4.35 -14.45
CA SER A 329 11.72 -5.46 -15.35
C SER A 329 12.34 -6.65 -14.62
N GLN A 330 13.22 -6.39 -13.64
CA GLN A 330 13.82 -7.45 -12.81
C GLN A 330 12.81 -8.08 -11.86
N VAL A 331 11.97 -7.28 -11.19
CA VAL A 331 10.94 -7.76 -10.25
C VAL A 331 9.90 -8.62 -10.97
N VAL A 332 9.46 -8.21 -12.15
CA VAL A 332 8.47 -8.96 -12.95
C VAL A 332 9.11 -10.13 -13.70
N GLY A 333 10.41 -10.12 -13.94
CA GLY A 333 11.12 -11.14 -14.72
C GLY A 333 10.81 -11.06 -16.22
N THR A 334 10.86 -9.85 -16.80
CA THR A 334 10.56 -9.63 -18.21
C THR A 334 11.54 -8.64 -18.86
N ASP A 335 11.44 -8.48 -20.18
CA ASP A 335 12.31 -7.55 -20.92
C ASP A 335 11.97 -6.08 -20.61
N VAL A 336 13.00 -5.24 -20.45
CA VAL A 336 12.84 -3.82 -20.13
C VAL A 336 12.10 -3.04 -21.22
N ASP A 337 12.21 -3.46 -22.49
CA ASP A 337 11.54 -2.79 -23.59
C ASP A 337 10.02 -3.10 -23.61
N LEU A 338 9.60 -4.27 -23.11
CA LEU A 338 8.19 -4.55 -22.88
C LEU A 338 7.65 -3.63 -21.76
N VAL A 339 8.37 -3.54 -20.65
CA VAL A 339 7.99 -2.64 -19.54
C VAL A 339 7.89 -1.20 -20.02
N ARG A 340 8.87 -0.74 -20.81
CA ARG A 340 8.88 0.63 -21.36
C ARG A 340 7.68 0.90 -22.27
N ARG A 341 7.29 -0.07 -23.10
CA ARG A 341 6.09 0.05 -23.97
C ARG A 341 4.80 0.15 -23.14
N GLU A 342 4.61 -0.73 -22.17
CA GLU A 342 3.41 -0.73 -21.32
C GLU A 342 3.32 0.55 -20.47
N VAL A 343 4.41 1.00 -19.85
CA VAL A 343 4.46 2.26 -19.10
C VAL A 343 4.19 3.48 -20.01
N SER A 344 4.73 3.46 -21.24
CA SER A 344 4.48 4.54 -22.21
C SER A 344 3.03 4.56 -22.69
N HIS A 345 2.39 3.40 -22.79
CA HIS A 345 0.97 3.28 -23.13
C HIS A 345 0.09 3.81 -21.98
N ALA A 346 0.36 3.44 -20.75
CA ALA A 346 -0.31 3.96 -19.57
C ALA A 346 -0.18 5.50 -19.46
N ARG A 347 1.01 6.04 -19.74
CA ARG A 347 1.25 7.50 -19.76
C ARG A 347 0.41 8.23 -20.81
N ARG A 348 0.14 7.61 -21.95
CA ARG A 348 -0.72 8.19 -23.01
C ARG A 348 -2.18 8.19 -22.63
N GLN A 349 -2.66 7.12 -21.99
CA GLN A 349 -4.04 7.02 -21.48
C GLN A 349 -4.31 8.08 -20.40
N HIS A 350 -3.38 8.29 -19.47
CA HIS A 350 -3.51 9.31 -18.41
C HIS A 350 -3.45 10.77 -18.91
N ARG A 351 -2.90 11.02 -20.10
CA ARG A 351 -2.94 12.38 -20.69
C ARG A 351 -4.30 12.74 -21.28
N SER A 352 -5.16 11.78 -21.50
CA SER A 352 -6.49 11.96 -22.12
C SER A 352 -7.63 12.14 -21.09
N GLU A 353 -7.37 11.94 -19.79
CA GLU A 353 -8.38 12.13 -18.74
C GLU A 353 -7.82 12.93 -17.54
N PRO A 354 -8.42 14.08 -17.20
CA PRO A 354 -8.09 14.79 -15.97
C PRO A 354 -8.94 14.21 -14.83
N GLN A 355 -8.50 13.15 -14.24
CA GLN A 355 -8.75 12.75 -12.85
C GLN A 355 -8.34 11.30 -12.64
N LEU A 356 -7.43 11.07 -11.68
CA LEU A 356 -7.13 9.76 -11.13
C LEU A 356 -8.39 9.20 -10.42
N THR A 357 -9.26 8.60 -11.18
CA THR A 357 -10.22 7.64 -10.63
C THR A 357 -9.44 6.33 -10.54
N ILE A 358 -8.94 6.04 -9.34
CA ILE A 358 -8.52 4.68 -9.03
C ILE A 358 -9.79 3.87 -9.15
N VAL A 359 -9.83 3.00 -10.15
CA VAL A 359 -10.75 1.88 -10.12
C VAL A 359 -10.42 1.16 -8.81
N PRO A 360 -11.33 1.10 -7.82
CA PRO A 360 -11.16 0.19 -6.70
C PRO A 360 -10.88 -1.16 -7.34
N LEU A 361 -9.85 -1.86 -6.87
CA LEU A 361 -9.73 -3.29 -7.15
C LEU A 361 -11.11 -3.88 -6.94
N PRO A 362 -11.68 -4.61 -7.91
CA PRO A 362 -12.94 -5.28 -7.66
C PRO A 362 -12.72 -6.06 -6.38
N GLU A 363 -13.50 -5.72 -5.35
CA GLU A 363 -13.63 -6.61 -4.19
C GLU A 363 -13.94 -7.98 -4.80
N PRO A 364 -13.33 -9.06 -4.31
CA PRO A 364 -13.67 -10.38 -4.79
C PRO A 364 -15.18 -10.52 -4.57
N GLN A 365 -15.93 -10.30 -5.61
CA GLN A 365 -17.35 -10.62 -5.61
C GLN A 365 -17.41 -12.11 -5.34
N GLN A 366 -17.90 -12.47 -4.18
CA GLN A 366 -18.33 -13.81 -3.85
C GLN A 366 -19.50 -14.15 -4.79
N GLY A 367 -19.14 -14.52 -5.99
CA GLY A 367 -19.99 -15.10 -7.00
C GLY A 367 -19.12 -16.07 -7.77
N SER A 368 -19.40 -17.36 -7.63
CA SER A 368 -18.83 -18.46 -8.40
C SER A 368 -19.24 -18.34 -9.87
N GLY A 369 -18.70 -17.37 -10.59
CA GLY A 369 -18.98 -17.21 -12.01
C GLY A 369 -17.68 -17.10 -12.80
N ILE A 370 -17.48 -18.00 -13.75
CA ILE A 370 -16.44 -17.91 -14.77
C ILE A 370 -16.66 -16.59 -15.53
N PRO A 371 -15.65 -15.68 -15.63
CA PRO A 371 -15.81 -14.39 -16.29
C PRO A 371 -16.17 -14.57 -17.77
N TRP A 372 -17.01 -13.69 -18.31
CA TRP A 372 -17.37 -13.71 -19.72
C TRP A 372 -16.21 -13.16 -20.57
N PRO A 373 -15.76 -13.87 -21.65
CA PRO A 373 -14.70 -13.36 -22.52
C PRO A 373 -15.20 -12.19 -23.37
N ASP A 374 -14.44 -11.09 -23.39
CA ASP A 374 -14.75 -9.93 -24.24
C ASP A 374 -14.58 -10.31 -25.73
N PRO A 375 -15.64 -10.22 -26.55
CA PRO A 375 -15.57 -10.51 -27.97
C PRO A 375 -14.61 -9.57 -28.74
N ALA A 376 -14.34 -8.38 -28.22
CA ALA A 376 -13.45 -7.39 -28.83
C ALA A 376 -11.97 -7.61 -28.45
N ASP A 377 -11.68 -8.53 -27.53
CA ASP A 377 -10.30 -8.83 -27.13
C ASP A 377 -9.57 -9.59 -28.26
N VAL A 378 -8.69 -8.86 -28.94
CA VAL A 378 -7.87 -9.41 -30.04
C VAL A 378 -6.95 -10.53 -29.55
N SER A 379 -6.54 -10.54 -28.28
CA SER A 379 -5.68 -11.58 -27.72
C SER A 379 -6.36 -12.95 -27.63
N LEU A 380 -7.69 -12.97 -27.50
CA LEU A 380 -8.52 -14.17 -27.43
C LEU A 380 -9.10 -14.60 -28.81
N SER A 381 -8.81 -13.84 -29.85
CA SER A 381 -9.40 -14.07 -31.20
C SER A 381 -9.07 -15.43 -31.78
N ALA A 382 -7.88 -15.97 -31.53
CA ALA A 382 -7.47 -17.30 -32.02
C ALA A 382 -8.25 -18.42 -31.31
N GLU A 383 -8.39 -18.34 -29.98
CA GLU A 383 -9.15 -19.29 -29.17
C GLU A 383 -10.64 -19.28 -29.56
N ARG A 384 -11.21 -18.06 -29.68
CA ARG A 384 -12.59 -17.87 -30.10
C ARG A 384 -12.84 -18.47 -31.51
N GLY A 385 -11.93 -18.22 -32.46
CA GLY A 385 -12.02 -18.76 -33.81
C GLY A 385 -11.90 -20.28 -33.85
N PHE A 386 -10.98 -20.85 -33.05
CA PHE A 386 -10.83 -22.29 -32.91
C PHE A 386 -12.11 -22.94 -32.36
N LEU A 387 -12.69 -22.42 -31.29
CA LEU A 387 -13.90 -22.98 -30.68
C LEU A 387 -15.12 -22.83 -31.58
N LYS A 388 -15.25 -21.74 -32.32
CA LYS A 388 -16.31 -21.63 -33.35
C LYS A 388 -16.22 -22.73 -34.38
N LEU A 389 -15.00 -22.98 -34.91
CA LEU A 389 -14.77 -24.06 -35.87
C LEU A 389 -15.01 -25.44 -35.24
N ALA A 390 -14.57 -25.65 -34.00
CA ALA A 390 -14.78 -26.89 -33.28
C ALA A 390 -16.27 -27.22 -33.06
N LEU A 391 -17.09 -26.20 -32.75
CA LEU A 391 -18.52 -26.38 -32.53
C LEU A 391 -19.34 -26.42 -33.81
N GLN A 392 -19.03 -25.59 -34.82
CA GLN A 392 -19.81 -25.49 -36.06
C GLN A 392 -19.38 -26.53 -37.14
N HIS A 393 -18.08 -26.87 -37.18
CA HIS A 393 -17.49 -27.73 -38.20
C HIS A 393 -16.54 -28.79 -37.60
N PRO A 394 -17.02 -29.66 -36.67
CA PRO A 394 -16.16 -30.63 -35.97
C PRO A 394 -15.46 -31.61 -36.90
N ASP A 395 -16.02 -31.89 -38.08
CA ASP A 395 -15.49 -32.82 -39.07
C ASP A 395 -14.23 -32.31 -39.78
N LEU A 396 -13.92 -31.03 -39.66
CA LEU A 396 -12.69 -30.45 -40.23
C LEU A 396 -11.44 -30.77 -39.40
N PHE A 397 -11.60 -31.17 -38.14
CA PHE A 397 -10.49 -31.55 -37.29
C PHE A 397 -10.19 -33.06 -37.36
N ASN A 398 -8.91 -33.42 -37.09
CA ASN A 398 -8.52 -34.79 -36.83
C ASN A 398 -9.06 -35.29 -35.47
N GLU A 399 -8.82 -36.59 -35.12
CA GLU A 399 -9.29 -37.16 -33.86
C GLU A 399 -8.70 -36.45 -32.62
N GLU A 400 -7.53 -35.84 -32.75
CA GLU A 400 -6.79 -35.15 -31.69
C GLU A 400 -7.04 -33.62 -31.69
N TRP A 401 -8.06 -33.12 -32.40
CA TRP A 401 -8.40 -31.69 -32.48
C TRP A 401 -7.23 -30.77 -32.84
N GLY A 402 -6.33 -31.21 -33.70
CA GLY A 402 -5.11 -30.50 -34.05
C GLY A 402 -4.08 -30.49 -32.93
N GLN A 403 -4.16 -31.44 -31.99
CA GLN A 403 -3.32 -31.56 -30.80
C GLN A 403 -3.44 -30.34 -29.86
N VAL A 404 -4.60 -29.70 -29.84
CA VAL A 404 -4.92 -28.63 -28.85
C VAL A 404 -5.37 -29.30 -27.58
N GLU A 405 -4.78 -28.89 -26.46
CA GLU A 405 -5.15 -29.31 -25.11
C GLU A 405 -5.99 -28.19 -24.43
N VAL A 406 -6.71 -28.51 -23.35
CA VAL A 406 -7.55 -27.54 -22.64
C VAL A 406 -6.68 -26.37 -22.10
N GLU A 407 -5.49 -26.72 -21.64
CA GLU A 407 -4.50 -25.78 -21.09
C GLU A 407 -3.93 -24.81 -22.14
N ASP A 408 -4.07 -25.14 -23.45
CA ASP A 408 -3.67 -24.22 -24.52
C ASP A 408 -4.58 -22.99 -24.64
N LEU A 409 -5.79 -23.07 -24.10
CA LEU A 409 -6.75 -21.98 -24.06
C LEU A 409 -6.49 -21.14 -22.80
N ARG A 410 -6.40 -19.83 -22.94
CA ARG A 410 -6.08 -18.90 -21.85
C ARG A 410 -7.28 -18.54 -20.99
N HIS A 411 -8.45 -18.45 -21.64
CA HIS A 411 -9.65 -17.97 -20.94
C HIS A 411 -10.43 -19.13 -20.30
N PRO A 412 -10.73 -19.08 -18.97
CA PRO A 412 -11.40 -20.18 -18.27
C PRO A 412 -12.74 -20.60 -18.87
N ALA A 413 -13.50 -19.64 -19.43
CA ALA A 413 -14.76 -19.95 -20.09
C ALA A 413 -14.55 -20.71 -21.41
N TYR A 414 -13.48 -20.44 -22.14
CA TYR A 414 -13.11 -21.17 -23.35
C TYR A 414 -12.58 -22.57 -23.03
N GLN A 415 -11.82 -22.72 -21.95
CA GLN A 415 -11.41 -24.01 -21.41
C GLN A 415 -12.64 -24.87 -21.10
N ALA A 416 -13.62 -24.36 -20.38
CA ALA A 416 -14.82 -25.08 -20.01
C ALA A 416 -15.67 -25.49 -21.24
N VAL A 417 -15.75 -24.62 -22.27
CA VAL A 417 -16.40 -25.01 -23.56
C VAL A 417 -15.64 -26.14 -24.23
N PHE A 418 -14.32 -26.09 -24.26
CA PHE A 418 -13.52 -27.13 -24.92
C PHE A 418 -13.53 -28.43 -24.14
N GLU A 419 -13.53 -28.41 -22.81
CA GLU A 419 -13.75 -29.62 -21.99
C GLU A 419 -15.09 -30.33 -22.35
N ALA A 420 -16.16 -29.55 -22.51
CA ALA A 420 -17.45 -30.11 -22.95
C ALA A 420 -17.40 -30.69 -24.37
N VAL A 421 -16.68 -30.04 -25.29
CA VAL A 421 -16.42 -30.56 -26.64
C VAL A 421 -15.69 -31.88 -26.59
N LEU A 422 -14.67 -32.02 -25.77
CA LEU A 422 -13.88 -33.24 -25.60
C LEU A 422 -14.66 -34.38 -24.91
N ALA A 423 -15.60 -34.03 -24.03
CA ALA A 423 -16.40 -35.01 -23.28
C ALA A 423 -17.40 -35.79 -24.18
N VAL A 424 -17.75 -35.25 -25.36
CA VAL A 424 -18.76 -35.84 -26.23
C VAL A 424 -18.13 -36.39 -27.53
N PRO A 425 -18.15 -37.73 -27.78
CA PRO A 425 -17.62 -38.32 -29.02
C PRO A 425 -18.31 -37.74 -30.24
N ARG A 426 -17.52 -37.41 -31.28
CA ARG A 426 -18.01 -36.91 -32.58
C ARG A 426 -18.88 -37.91 -33.35
N GLY A 427 -19.68 -37.41 -34.27
CA GLY A 427 -20.53 -38.23 -35.12
C GLY A 427 -21.78 -38.79 -34.45
N GLN A 428 -22.10 -38.35 -33.25
CA GLN A 428 -23.36 -38.67 -32.57
C GLN A 428 -24.49 -37.78 -33.09
N ASP A 429 -25.69 -38.37 -33.19
CA ASP A 429 -26.90 -37.60 -33.50
C ASP A 429 -27.11 -36.50 -32.47
N ARG A 430 -27.41 -35.28 -32.92
CA ARG A 430 -27.54 -34.07 -32.07
C ARG A 430 -26.30 -33.76 -31.21
N TRP A 431 -25.12 -33.89 -31.79
CA TRP A 431 -23.86 -33.76 -31.08
C TRP A 431 -23.74 -32.41 -30.32
N THR A 432 -24.12 -31.28 -30.90
CA THR A 432 -24.08 -29.96 -30.28
C THR A 432 -25.01 -29.83 -29.05
N GLU A 433 -26.19 -30.49 -29.10
CA GLU A 433 -27.07 -30.54 -27.93
C GLU A 433 -26.43 -31.31 -26.78
N LYS A 434 -25.74 -32.43 -27.07
CA LYS A 434 -25.03 -33.23 -26.06
C LYS A 434 -23.84 -32.50 -25.47
N VAL A 435 -23.11 -31.70 -26.25
CA VAL A 435 -22.04 -30.83 -25.76
C VAL A 435 -22.63 -29.82 -24.77
N SER A 436 -23.76 -29.21 -25.11
CA SER A 436 -24.44 -28.28 -24.22
C SER A 436 -24.98 -28.94 -22.95
N GLU A 437 -25.43 -30.20 -23.01
CA GLU A 437 -25.80 -30.97 -21.83
C GLU A 437 -24.60 -31.31 -20.94
N ALA A 438 -23.41 -31.52 -21.51
CA ALA A 438 -22.16 -31.80 -20.80
C ALA A 438 -21.59 -30.56 -20.08
N THR A 439 -22.05 -29.36 -20.45
CA THR A 439 -21.61 -28.11 -19.84
C THR A 439 -22.41 -27.83 -18.54
N PRO A 440 -21.81 -27.86 -17.34
CA PRO A 440 -22.55 -27.71 -16.09
C PRO A 440 -22.92 -26.27 -15.77
N ASP A 441 -22.13 -25.29 -16.22
CA ASP A 441 -22.29 -23.87 -15.87
C ASP A 441 -23.25 -23.16 -16.86
N PRO A 442 -24.33 -22.53 -16.39
CA PRO A 442 -25.28 -21.80 -17.24
C PRO A 442 -24.65 -20.67 -18.06
N HIS A 443 -23.63 -19.99 -17.53
CA HIS A 443 -22.95 -18.91 -18.26
C HIS A 443 -22.10 -19.48 -19.40
N VAL A 444 -21.43 -20.61 -19.17
CA VAL A 444 -20.65 -21.30 -20.22
C VAL A 444 -21.58 -21.82 -21.33
N LYS A 445 -22.79 -22.31 -21.00
CA LYS A 445 -23.83 -22.67 -22.00
C LYS A 445 -24.24 -21.49 -22.88
N GLN A 446 -24.39 -20.30 -22.29
CA GLN A 446 -24.71 -19.10 -23.06
C GLN A 446 -23.57 -18.73 -24.02
N LEU A 447 -22.33 -18.85 -23.58
CA LEU A 447 -21.15 -18.63 -24.42
C LEU A 447 -21.09 -19.64 -25.59
N GLU A 448 -21.36 -20.91 -25.32
CA GLU A 448 -21.41 -21.97 -26.30
C GLU A 448 -22.45 -21.70 -27.41
N VAL A 449 -23.67 -21.29 -27.02
CA VAL A 449 -24.73 -20.88 -27.96
C VAL A 449 -24.26 -19.66 -28.77
N ALA A 450 -23.59 -18.68 -28.15
CA ALA A 450 -23.08 -17.53 -28.87
C ALA A 450 -22.03 -17.94 -29.93
N LEU A 451 -21.10 -18.84 -29.58
CA LEU A 451 -20.08 -19.35 -30.49
C LEU A 451 -20.67 -20.19 -31.64
N LEU A 452 -21.79 -20.89 -31.40
CA LEU A 452 -22.48 -21.69 -32.43
C LEU A 452 -23.17 -20.82 -33.51
N VAL A 453 -23.65 -19.63 -33.14
CA VAL A 453 -24.37 -18.76 -34.08
C VAL A 453 -23.51 -17.65 -34.69
N GLU A 454 -22.32 -17.39 -34.11
CA GLU A 454 -21.42 -16.38 -34.61
C GLU A 454 -20.73 -16.82 -35.90
N PRO A 455 -20.79 -16.02 -36.99
CA PRO A 455 -20.25 -16.44 -38.28
C PRO A 455 -18.73 -16.69 -38.22
N VAL A 456 -18.29 -17.75 -38.89
CA VAL A 456 -16.87 -17.98 -39.16
C VAL A 456 -16.42 -17.00 -40.26
N LEU A 457 -15.20 -16.49 -40.19
CA LEU A 457 -14.69 -15.47 -41.12
C LEU A 457 -14.57 -15.96 -42.58
N ARG A 458 -14.54 -17.28 -42.81
CA ARG A 458 -14.48 -17.90 -44.13
C ARG A 458 -15.80 -18.60 -44.41
N GLU A 459 -16.46 -18.32 -45.56
CA GLU A 459 -17.77 -18.88 -45.91
C GLU A 459 -17.75 -20.41 -46.08
N GLU A 460 -16.66 -20.97 -46.63
CA GLU A 460 -16.44 -22.41 -46.73
C GLU A 460 -15.09 -22.77 -46.07
N PRO A 461 -15.06 -23.05 -44.76
CA PRO A 461 -13.85 -23.45 -44.08
C PRO A 461 -13.46 -24.88 -44.51
N ASP A 462 -12.16 -25.10 -44.69
CA ASP A 462 -11.54 -26.39 -45.01
C ASP A 462 -10.66 -26.89 -43.86
N ARG A 463 -10.09 -28.10 -44.01
CA ARG A 463 -9.21 -28.69 -42.99
C ARG A 463 -7.97 -27.85 -42.73
N ASP A 464 -7.37 -27.30 -43.77
CA ASP A 464 -6.17 -26.47 -43.64
C ASP A 464 -6.46 -25.21 -42.79
N TYR A 465 -7.66 -24.65 -42.97
CA TYR A 465 -8.11 -23.49 -42.17
C TYR A 465 -8.33 -23.86 -40.69
N ALA A 466 -8.92 -25.03 -40.41
CA ALA A 466 -9.11 -25.51 -39.05
C ALA A 466 -7.77 -25.85 -38.36
N GLU A 467 -6.84 -26.50 -39.07
CA GLU A 467 -5.50 -26.83 -38.60
C GLU A 467 -4.69 -25.55 -38.34
N ALA A 468 -4.86 -24.49 -39.15
CA ALA A 468 -4.21 -23.21 -38.92
C ALA A 468 -4.67 -22.53 -37.61
N TYR A 469 -5.97 -22.61 -37.27
CA TYR A 469 -6.45 -22.09 -35.99
C TYR A 469 -5.94 -22.91 -34.80
N ALA A 470 -5.92 -24.26 -34.91
CA ALA A 470 -5.35 -25.14 -33.91
C ALA A 470 -3.84 -24.82 -33.68
N ALA A 471 -3.06 -24.73 -34.77
CA ALA A 471 -1.65 -24.38 -34.72
C ALA A 471 -1.43 -22.97 -34.08
N ARG A 472 -2.33 -22.03 -34.35
CA ARG A 472 -2.24 -20.67 -33.79
C ARG A 472 -2.52 -20.63 -32.29
N VAL A 473 -3.51 -21.39 -31.79
CA VAL A 473 -3.78 -21.55 -30.36
C VAL A 473 -2.56 -22.15 -29.66
N ARG A 474 -2.03 -23.27 -30.17
CA ARG A 474 -0.83 -23.90 -29.61
C ARG A 474 0.41 -23.00 -29.66
N LEU A 475 0.60 -22.26 -30.75
CA LEU A 475 1.71 -21.33 -30.89
C LEU A 475 1.66 -20.23 -29.81
N LEU A 476 0.47 -19.73 -29.49
CA LEU A 476 0.26 -18.76 -28.43
C LEU A 476 0.56 -19.36 -27.06
N SER A 477 0.05 -20.56 -26.75
CA SER A 477 0.31 -21.29 -25.51
C SER A 477 1.81 -21.52 -25.31
N ILE A 478 2.49 -22.13 -26.30
CA ILE A 478 3.94 -22.37 -26.21
C ILE A 478 4.75 -21.08 -26.08
N THR A 479 4.31 -19.99 -26.70
CA THR A 479 4.98 -18.70 -26.56
C THR A 479 4.89 -18.18 -25.13
N ASP A 480 3.75 -18.40 -24.47
CA ASP A 480 3.55 -18.05 -23.07
C ASP A 480 4.39 -18.94 -22.15
N ASP A 481 4.46 -20.25 -22.42
CA ASP A 481 5.30 -21.18 -21.67
C ASP A 481 6.78 -20.83 -21.75
N ILE A 482 7.26 -20.49 -22.95
CA ILE A 482 8.63 -20.00 -23.14
C ILE A 482 8.87 -18.72 -22.33
N ALA A 483 7.93 -17.78 -22.34
CA ALA A 483 8.05 -16.54 -21.60
C ALA A 483 8.04 -16.80 -20.07
N ASN A 484 7.18 -17.73 -19.61
CA ASN A 484 7.10 -18.16 -18.21
C ASN A 484 8.42 -18.80 -17.76
N LEU A 485 8.93 -19.72 -18.57
CA LEU A 485 10.16 -20.44 -18.27
C LEU A 485 11.39 -19.50 -18.27
N LYS A 486 11.47 -18.55 -19.22
CA LYS A 486 12.49 -17.50 -19.24
C LYS A 486 12.42 -16.62 -17.99
N SER A 487 11.22 -16.22 -17.56
CA SER A 487 11.01 -15.45 -16.34
C SER A 487 11.48 -16.21 -15.10
N ARG A 488 11.14 -17.50 -14.99
CA ARG A 488 11.62 -18.37 -13.90
C ARG A 488 13.14 -18.52 -13.89
N LEU A 489 13.76 -18.73 -15.06
CA LEU A 489 15.21 -18.79 -15.20
C LEU A 489 15.90 -17.50 -14.74
N GLN A 490 15.36 -16.32 -15.09
CA GLN A 490 15.92 -15.02 -14.66
C GLN A 490 15.88 -14.82 -13.14
N ARG A 491 14.86 -15.38 -12.47
CA ARG A 491 14.69 -15.29 -11.01
C ARG A 491 15.44 -16.38 -10.22
N THR A 492 15.90 -17.44 -10.90
CA THR A 492 16.59 -18.58 -10.28
C THR A 492 18.09 -18.35 -10.29
N ASN A 493 18.72 -18.41 -9.09
CA ASN A 493 20.16 -18.32 -8.98
C ASN A 493 20.82 -19.65 -9.37
N PRO A 494 21.58 -19.72 -10.46
CA PRO A 494 22.20 -20.98 -10.95
C PRO A 494 23.23 -21.57 -9.98
N ASN A 495 23.72 -20.78 -9.02
CA ASN A 495 24.68 -21.25 -8.02
C ASN A 495 24.00 -21.90 -6.80
N GLN A 496 22.71 -21.58 -6.56
CA GLN A 496 21.94 -22.14 -5.44
C GLN A 496 21.23 -23.44 -5.83
N ASP A 497 20.66 -23.53 -7.05
CA ASP A 497 19.98 -24.73 -7.53
C ASP A 497 20.30 -25.03 -9.00
N ARG A 498 21.50 -25.57 -9.20
CA ARG A 498 22.01 -25.90 -10.53
C ARG A 498 21.20 -26.98 -11.25
N LYS A 499 20.60 -27.93 -10.51
CA LYS A 499 19.79 -28.99 -11.12
C LYS A 499 18.50 -28.45 -11.70
N LEU A 500 17.79 -27.64 -10.91
CA LEU A 500 16.55 -26.98 -11.34
C LEU A 500 16.80 -26.05 -12.52
N TYR A 501 17.87 -25.24 -12.45
CA TYR A 501 18.22 -24.32 -13.54
C TYR A 501 18.51 -25.06 -14.85
N ASN A 502 19.28 -26.15 -14.81
CA ASN A 502 19.59 -26.95 -16.00
C ASN A 502 18.34 -27.65 -16.57
N ALA A 503 17.42 -28.16 -15.73
CA ALA A 503 16.15 -28.75 -16.18
C ALA A 503 15.30 -27.70 -16.92
N MET A 504 15.08 -26.55 -16.33
CA MET A 504 14.34 -25.44 -16.95
C MET A 504 14.99 -24.98 -18.27
N PHE A 505 16.33 -24.98 -18.35
CA PHE A 505 17.02 -24.61 -19.58
C PHE A 505 16.83 -25.66 -20.68
N SER A 506 16.83 -26.96 -20.35
CA SER A 506 16.52 -28.03 -21.27
C SER A 506 15.10 -27.93 -21.82
N ASP A 507 14.13 -27.67 -20.93
CA ASP A 507 12.72 -27.50 -21.32
C ASP A 507 12.56 -26.29 -22.25
N LEU A 508 13.27 -25.18 -21.97
CA LEU A 508 13.25 -24.01 -22.84
C LEU A 508 13.72 -24.32 -24.26
N VAL A 509 14.80 -25.12 -24.42
CA VAL A 509 15.30 -25.51 -25.73
C VAL A 509 14.27 -26.35 -26.50
N THR A 510 13.58 -27.23 -25.78
CA THR A 510 12.53 -28.11 -26.37
C THR A 510 11.34 -27.27 -26.83
N LEU A 511 10.85 -26.34 -26.01
CA LEU A 511 9.73 -25.46 -26.36
C LEU A 511 10.08 -24.51 -27.53
N GLU A 512 11.30 -23.98 -27.58
CA GLU A 512 11.75 -23.12 -28.70
C GLU A 512 11.83 -23.92 -30.03
N ALA A 513 12.21 -25.21 -29.98
CA ALA A 513 12.20 -26.06 -31.16
C ALA A 513 10.76 -26.34 -31.64
N LEU A 514 9.83 -26.64 -30.73
CA LEU A 514 8.42 -26.86 -31.03
C LEU A 514 7.76 -25.57 -31.58
N ARG A 515 8.06 -24.40 -31.01
CA ARG A 515 7.59 -23.12 -31.53
C ARG A 515 8.00 -22.90 -32.99
N LYS A 516 9.26 -23.20 -33.31
CA LYS A 516 9.74 -23.08 -34.70
C LYS A 516 8.99 -23.99 -35.67
N SER A 517 8.67 -25.23 -35.28
CA SER A 517 7.91 -26.16 -36.11
C SER A 517 6.47 -25.68 -36.36
N LEU A 518 5.82 -25.11 -35.34
CA LEU A 518 4.46 -24.57 -35.48
C LEU A 518 4.40 -23.28 -36.33
N ILE A 519 5.42 -22.43 -36.30
CA ILE A 519 5.51 -21.25 -37.18
C ILE A 519 5.59 -21.69 -38.66
N VAL A 520 6.35 -22.76 -38.96
CA VAL A 520 6.45 -23.29 -40.33
C VAL A 520 5.12 -23.90 -40.76
N ALA A 521 4.44 -24.66 -39.89
CA ALA A 521 3.13 -25.25 -40.15
C ALA A 521 2.01 -24.20 -40.30
N GLY A 522 1.99 -23.14 -39.45
CA GLY A 522 1.00 -22.06 -39.50
C GLY A 522 1.22 -21.04 -40.63
N GLY A 523 2.45 -20.91 -41.14
CA GLY A 523 2.77 -20.00 -42.25
C GLY A 523 2.35 -20.53 -43.63
N ALA A 524 2.20 -21.85 -43.78
CA ALA A 524 1.73 -22.47 -45.02
C ALA A 524 0.23 -22.24 -45.32
N ALA A 525 -0.56 -21.86 -44.28
CA ALA A 525 -2.01 -21.62 -44.40
C ALA A 525 -2.38 -20.14 -44.62
N SER A 526 -1.41 -19.24 -44.61
CA SER A 526 -1.61 -17.78 -44.82
C SER A 526 -1.25 -17.32 -46.24
N ALA A 527 -0.78 -18.21 -47.11
CA ALA A 527 -0.55 -18.01 -48.53
C ALA A 527 -1.71 -18.66 -49.33
#